data_01cc382067600439f2edf5684c9c84fa
#
_entry.id   01cc382067600439f2edf5684c9c84fa
#
_cell.length_a   1.000
_cell.length_b   1.000
_cell.length_c   1.000
_cell.angle_alpha   90.00
_cell.angle_beta   90.00
_cell.angle_gamma   90.00
#
_symmetry.space_group_name_H-M   'P 1'
#
loop_
_entity.id
_entity.type
_entity.pdbx_description
1 polymer ?
#
loop_
_entity_poly.entity_id
_entity_poly.type
_entity_poly.pdbx_seq_one_letter_code
_entity_poly.pdbx_strand_id
1 'polypeptide(L)'
;AVGVAVDALSGIGIAVNQGIIIALGAILWLTTTIISIIFVMRYAKKVKADKGSTFLSLQEQQDMMNEWGMTDSEAEAADGQEMAPKMTGRQKATLVVFALTFVIMIVSFIPWEDLGFDGFVAGQSYEEVSTTMTGEEVATFIDDANDGATTTTIAEPVEAVSVSEEEVTPAWSSFLTGIPLGQWYFDEASTWFLLMALIIGVIGGVSESRFVKAFINGAADMMSVVLIIALARSITVLMAKTGLDMWILNNAANALAGMSAIIFAPLSFLLYIVLSFLIPSSSGMATVSMPIMGPLANSLGFSPDVMIMIFSAGNGLVNLFTPTSGAIMGGLALAKV
;
A
#
# COMPACT_ATOMS: atom_id res chain seq x y z
N ALA A 1 7.59 0.95 -0.99
CA ALA A 1 8.60 0.52 0.01
C ALA A 1 9.92 0.13 -0.68
N VAL A 2 9.90 -0.74 -1.70
CA VAL A 2 11.12 -1.14 -2.42
C VAL A 2 11.75 0.06 -3.13
N GLY A 3 10.97 0.87 -3.86
CA GLY A 3 11.46 2.10 -4.49
C GLY A 3 12.14 3.04 -3.47
N VAL A 4 11.49 3.31 -2.33
CA VAL A 4 12.07 4.14 -1.26
C VAL A 4 13.38 3.55 -0.72
N ALA A 5 13.50 2.21 -0.65
CA ALA A 5 14.75 1.55 -0.24
C ALA A 5 15.86 1.73 -1.29
N VAL A 6 15.53 1.66 -2.58
CA VAL A 6 16.44 1.96 -3.70
C VAL A 6 16.89 3.41 -3.64
N ASP A 7 15.97 4.35 -3.49
CA ASP A 7 16.25 5.79 -3.42
C ASP A 7 17.14 6.13 -2.23
N ALA A 8 16.87 5.52 -1.07
CA ALA A 8 17.68 5.72 0.15
C ALA A 8 19.13 5.23 -0.01
N LEU A 9 19.36 4.13 -0.75
CA LEU A 9 20.72 3.63 -1.04
C LEU A 9 21.41 4.47 -2.11
N SER A 10 20.69 4.83 -3.16
CA SER A 10 21.20 5.69 -4.24
C SER A 10 21.59 7.06 -3.71
N GLY A 11 20.81 7.62 -2.79
CA GLY A 11 21.09 8.91 -2.14
C GLY A 11 22.39 8.94 -1.32
N ILE A 12 22.89 7.79 -0.89
CA ILE A 12 24.19 7.66 -0.21
C ILE A 12 25.30 7.08 -1.12
N GLY A 13 25.06 7.04 -2.44
CA GLY A 13 26.06 6.63 -3.45
C GLY A 13 26.23 5.12 -3.60
N ILE A 14 25.32 4.31 -3.08
CA ILE A 14 25.34 2.86 -3.26
C ILE A 14 24.53 2.49 -4.49
N ALA A 15 25.20 1.98 -5.52
CA ALA A 15 24.54 1.51 -6.73
C ALA A 15 23.69 0.26 -6.45
N VAL A 16 22.47 0.26 -6.97
CA VAL A 16 21.49 -0.82 -6.83
C VAL A 16 21.10 -1.32 -8.22
N ASN A 17 21.05 -2.63 -8.39
CA ASN A 17 20.63 -3.24 -9.64
C ASN A 17 19.14 -3.59 -9.60
N GLN A 18 18.31 -2.74 -10.19
CA GLN A 18 16.87 -2.95 -10.23
C GLN A 18 16.46 -4.29 -10.88
N GLY A 19 17.21 -4.77 -11.88
CA GLY A 19 16.96 -6.05 -12.52
C GLY A 19 17.08 -7.24 -11.55
N ILE A 20 18.06 -7.20 -10.65
CA ILE A 20 18.25 -8.23 -9.60
C ILE A 20 17.07 -8.17 -8.61
N ILE A 21 16.67 -6.97 -8.19
CA ILE A 21 15.55 -6.78 -7.26
C ILE A 21 14.25 -7.31 -7.86
N ILE A 22 13.96 -6.98 -9.12
CA ILE A 22 12.77 -7.46 -9.83
C ILE A 22 12.80 -8.99 -9.94
N ALA A 23 13.93 -9.58 -10.33
CA ALA A 23 14.08 -11.02 -10.47
C ALA A 23 13.87 -11.75 -9.13
N LEU A 24 14.52 -11.29 -8.06
CA LEU A 24 14.37 -11.86 -6.72
C LEU A 24 12.95 -11.66 -6.18
N GLY A 25 12.36 -10.48 -6.42
CA GLY A 25 10.98 -10.17 -6.07
C GLY A 25 9.99 -11.09 -6.78
N ALA A 26 10.18 -11.35 -8.06
CA ALA A 26 9.36 -12.26 -8.84
C ALA A 26 9.46 -13.72 -8.33
N ILE A 27 10.66 -14.18 -7.99
CA ILE A 27 10.89 -15.52 -7.40
C ILE A 27 10.18 -15.63 -6.04
N LEU A 28 10.32 -14.62 -5.19
CA LEU A 28 9.69 -14.58 -3.86
C LEU A 28 8.16 -14.57 -4.00
N TRP A 29 7.64 -13.75 -4.91
CA TRP A 29 6.20 -13.66 -5.17
C TRP A 29 5.63 -14.98 -5.71
N LEU A 30 6.28 -15.60 -6.69
CA LEU A 30 5.84 -16.88 -7.26
C LEU A 30 5.85 -17.99 -6.20
N THR A 31 6.93 -18.10 -5.43
CA THR A 31 7.06 -19.13 -4.38
C THR A 31 6.00 -18.99 -3.30
N THR A 32 5.81 -17.78 -2.78
CA THR A 32 4.80 -17.52 -1.75
C THR A 32 3.39 -17.73 -2.27
N THR A 33 3.10 -17.31 -3.50
CA THR A 33 1.80 -17.52 -4.15
C THR A 33 1.49 -18.99 -4.33
N ILE A 34 2.45 -19.78 -4.84
CA ILE A 34 2.28 -21.24 -5.02
C ILE A 34 2.02 -21.93 -3.68
N ILE A 35 2.82 -21.59 -2.65
CA ILE A 35 2.64 -22.14 -1.30
C ILE A 35 1.25 -21.82 -0.76
N SER A 36 0.81 -20.56 -0.91
CA SER A 36 -0.50 -20.09 -0.46
C SER A 36 -1.64 -20.83 -1.18
N ILE A 37 -1.56 -20.97 -2.50
CA ILE A 37 -2.55 -21.72 -3.29
C ILE A 37 -2.61 -23.18 -2.83
N ILE A 38 -1.46 -23.84 -2.65
CA ILE A 38 -1.42 -25.24 -2.19
C ILE A 38 -2.04 -25.36 -0.79
N PHE A 39 -1.74 -24.42 0.11
CA PHE A 39 -2.31 -24.40 1.46
C PHE A 39 -3.83 -24.26 1.42
N VAL A 40 -4.34 -23.25 0.73
CA VAL A 40 -5.79 -22.98 0.61
C VAL A 40 -6.50 -24.18 -0.05
N MET A 41 -5.95 -24.73 -1.13
CA MET A 41 -6.55 -25.88 -1.81
C MET A 41 -6.58 -27.12 -0.92
N ARG A 42 -5.53 -27.38 -0.13
CA ARG A 42 -5.50 -28.51 0.82
C ARG A 42 -6.50 -28.30 1.95
N TYR A 43 -6.55 -27.08 2.50
CA TYR A 43 -7.51 -26.71 3.53
C TYR A 43 -8.95 -26.87 3.04
N ALA A 44 -9.28 -26.30 1.88
CA ALA A 44 -10.60 -26.42 1.29
C ALA A 44 -11.01 -27.91 1.03
N LYS A 45 -10.08 -28.73 0.54
CA LYS A 45 -10.34 -30.18 0.37
C LYS A 45 -10.60 -30.87 1.72
N LYS A 46 -9.85 -30.52 2.77
CA LYS A 46 -10.02 -31.06 4.11
C LYS A 46 -11.41 -30.71 4.67
N VAL A 47 -11.78 -29.44 4.62
CA VAL A 47 -13.08 -28.95 5.11
C VAL A 47 -14.24 -29.53 4.29
N LYS A 48 -14.06 -29.70 2.96
CA LYS A 48 -15.07 -30.33 2.11
C LYS A 48 -15.29 -31.81 2.48
N ALA A 49 -14.24 -32.52 2.86
CA ALA A 49 -14.32 -33.92 3.27
C ALA A 49 -14.91 -34.09 4.69
N ASP A 50 -14.60 -33.17 5.58
CA ASP A 50 -15.07 -33.16 6.98
C ASP A 50 -15.36 -31.70 7.38
N LYS A 51 -16.65 -31.35 7.41
CA LYS A 51 -17.12 -30.00 7.77
C LYS A 51 -16.71 -29.58 9.20
N GLY A 52 -16.49 -30.53 10.11
CA GLY A 52 -16.00 -30.28 11.46
C GLY A 52 -14.50 -29.96 11.56
N SER A 53 -13.75 -30.11 10.46
CA SER A 53 -12.30 -29.87 10.43
C SER A 53 -11.92 -28.41 10.13
N THR A 54 -12.88 -27.51 10.07
CA THR A 54 -12.65 -26.06 9.90
C THR A 54 -11.98 -25.47 11.17
N PHE A 55 -11.26 -24.34 11.00
CA PHE A 55 -10.71 -23.57 12.11
C PHE A 55 -11.78 -22.75 12.85
N LEU A 56 -12.94 -22.54 12.23
CA LEU A 56 -14.04 -21.79 12.82
C LEU A 56 -14.83 -22.68 13.79
N SER A 57 -15.15 -22.15 14.97
CA SER A 57 -16.10 -22.78 15.90
C SER A 57 -17.51 -22.83 15.30
N LEU A 58 -18.35 -23.71 15.80
CA LEU A 58 -19.74 -23.79 15.35
C LEU A 58 -20.51 -22.49 15.54
N GLN A 59 -20.17 -21.73 16.60
CA GLN A 59 -20.80 -20.44 16.90
C GLN A 59 -20.38 -19.39 15.89
N GLU A 60 -19.08 -19.28 15.55
CA GLU A 60 -18.59 -18.38 14.51
C GLU A 60 -19.15 -18.70 13.14
N GLN A 61 -19.34 -19.99 12.81
CA GLN A 61 -19.99 -20.39 11.57
C GLN A 61 -21.45 -19.94 11.51
N GLN A 62 -22.20 -20.04 12.61
CA GLN A 62 -23.57 -19.57 12.71
C GLN A 62 -23.67 -18.06 12.64
N ASP A 63 -22.77 -17.34 13.32
CA ASP A 63 -22.73 -15.89 13.30
C ASP A 63 -22.41 -15.39 11.87
N MET A 64 -21.47 -16.00 11.16
CA MET A 64 -21.19 -15.71 9.75
C MET A 64 -22.43 -15.97 8.86
N MET A 65 -23.10 -17.11 9.01
CA MET A 65 -24.30 -17.40 8.21
C MET A 65 -25.40 -16.37 8.45
N ASN A 66 -25.63 -15.98 9.70
CA ASN A 66 -26.60 -14.96 10.07
C ASN A 66 -26.25 -13.58 9.48
N GLU A 67 -24.99 -13.19 9.53
CA GLU A 67 -24.52 -11.90 8.98
C GLU A 67 -24.61 -11.85 7.45
N TRP A 68 -24.31 -12.96 6.77
CA TRP A 68 -24.46 -13.06 5.31
C TRP A 68 -25.91 -13.26 4.88
N GLY A 69 -26.85 -13.38 5.82
CA GLY A 69 -28.26 -13.62 5.56
C GLY A 69 -28.53 -14.97 4.87
N MET A 70 -27.62 -15.93 5.06
CA MET A 70 -27.77 -17.29 4.52
C MET A 70 -28.58 -18.14 5.51
N THR A 71 -29.63 -18.76 5.02
CA THR A 71 -30.38 -19.78 5.79
C THR A 71 -29.69 -21.12 5.67
N ASP A 72 -29.89 -22.01 6.66
CA ASP A 72 -29.33 -23.38 6.63
C ASP A 72 -29.71 -24.13 5.34
N SER A 73 -30.93 -23.89 4.81
CA SER A 73 -31.39 -24.45 3.54
C SER A 73 -30.63 -23.90 2.31
N GLU A 74 -30.17 -22.65 2.34
CA GLU A 74 -29.37 -22.06 1.25
C GLU A 74 -27.92 -22.54 1.32
N ALA A 75 -27.38 -22.76 2.50
CA ALA A 75 -26.07 -23.36 2.71
C ALA A 75 -26.04 -24.84 2.27
N GLU A 76 -27.12 -25.59 2.53
CA GLU A 76 -27.26 -26.97 2.04
C GLU A 76 -27.51 -27.06 0.53
N ALA A 77 -28.27 -26.11 -0.06
CA ALA A 77 -28.48 -26.02 -1.50
C ALA A 77 -27.20 -25.65 -2.27
N ALA A 78 -26.32 -24.89 -1.66
CA ALA A 78 -24.98 -24.60 -2.24
C ALA A 78 -24.07 -25.84 -2.29
N ASP A 79 -24.32 -26.86 -1.47
CA ASP A 79 -23.58 -28.12 -1.46
C ASP A 79 -24.22 -29.19 -2.39
N GLY A 80 -25.50 -29.02 -2.74
CA GLY A 80 -26.22 -29.88 -3.69
C GLY A 80 -26.21 -29.27 -5.09
N GLN A 81 -25.71 -29.96 -6.08
CA GLN A 81 -25.59 -29.70 -7.52
C GLN A 81 -26.77 -28.97 -8.22
N GLU A 82 -27.40 -28.00 -7.60
CA GLU A 82 -28.29 -27.10 -8.32
C GLU A 82 -27.46 -26.07 -9.06
N MET A 83 -27.55 -26.11 -10.37
CA MET A 83 -26.93 -25.20 -11.31
C MET A 83 -27.24 -23.76 -10.86
N ALA A 84 -26.22 -23.02 -10.46
CA ALA A 84 -26.34 -21.63 -10.08
C ALA A 84 -27.30 -20.89 -11.07
N PRO A 85 -28.27 -20.10 -10.57
CA PRO A 85 -29.23 -19.44 -11.44
C PRO A 85 -28.49 -18.65 -12.52
N LYS A 86 -28.95 -18.74 -13.78
CA LYS A 86 -28.32 -18.06 -14.91
C LYS A 86 -28.27 -16.56 -14.64
N MET A 87 -27.09 -16.00 -14.63
CA MET A 87 -26.87 -14.57 -14.43
C MET A 87 -27.65 -13.74 -15.45
N THR A 88 -28.35 -12.74 -14.96
CA THR A 88 -29.04 -11.76 -15.81
C THR A 88 -28.02 -10.91 -16.59
N GLY A 89 -28.47 -10.27 -17.68
CA GLY A 89 -27.60 -9.37 -18.45
C GLY A 89 -27.00 -8.25 -17.62
N ARG A 90 -27.77 -7.68 -16.67
CA ARG A 90 -27.28 -6.67 -15.72
C ARG A 90 -26.18 -7.20 -14.80
N GLN A 91 -26.37 -8.37 -14.21
CA GLN A 91 -25.36 -8.99 -13.34
C GLN A 91 -24.06 -9.26 -14.10
N LYS A 92 -24.16 -9.70 -15.35
CA LYS A 92 -22.96 -9.89 -16.20
C LYS A 92 -22.25 -8.55 -16.48
N ALA A 93 -23.01 -7.51 -16.83
CA ALA A 93 -22.47 -6.19 -17.06
C ALA A 93 -21.78 -5.63 -15.79
N THR A 94 -22.42 -5.74 -14.64
CA THR A 94 -21.87 -5.34 -13.34
C THR A 94 -20.55 -6.08 -13.06
N LEU A 95 -20.52 -7.40 -13.28
CA LEU A 95 -19.31 -8.21 -13.06
C LEU A 95 -18.16 -7.81 -14.01
N VAL A 96 -18.47 -7.54 -15.27
CA VAL A 96 -17.47 -7.09 -16.25
C VAL A 96 -16.90 -5.73 -15.85
N VAL A 97 -17.77 -4.77 -15.50
CA VAL A 97 -17.31 -3.44 -15.06
C VAL A 97 -16.49 -3.54 -13.77
N PHE A 98 -16.92 -4.36 -12.83
CA PHE A 98 -16.17 -4.64 -11.61
C PHE A 98 -14.76 -5.21 -11.92
N ALA A 99 -14.67 -6.21 -12.79
CA ALA A 99 -13.39 -6.76 -13.22
C ALA A 99 -12.50 -5.71 -13.92
N LEU A 100 -13.08 -4.90 -14.81
CA LEU A 100 -12.37 -3.81 -15.50
C LEU A 100 -11.85 -2.76 -14.53
N THR A 101 -12.55 -2.49 -13.42
CA THR A 101 -12.09 -1.57 -12.37
C THR A 101 -10.72 -1.98 -11.85
N PHE A 102 -10.54 -3.27 -11.55
CA PHE A 102 -9.25 -3.78 -11.06
C PHE A 102 -8.19 -3.84 -12.15
N VAL A 103 -8.57 -4.18 -13.38
CA VAL A 103 -7.61 -4.19 -14.50
C VAL A 103 -7.05 -2.79 -14.74
N ILE A 104 -7.89 -1.78 -14.78
CA ILE A 104 -7.46 -0.38 -14.97
C ILE A 104 -6.60 0.07 -13.79
N MET A 105 -7.00 -0.23 -12.55
CA MET A 105 -6.18 0.06 -11.38
C MET A 105 -4.78 -0.57 -11.49
N ILE A 106 -4.68 -1.86 -11.83
CA ILE A 106 -3.39 -2.54 -11.97
C ILE A 106 -2.54 -1.87 -13.05
N VAL A 107 -3.12 -1.57 -14.22
CA VAL A 107 -2.44 -0.86 -15.31
C VAL A 107 -1.95 0.51 -14.84
N SER A 108 -2.74 1.21 -14.02
CA SER A 108 -2.42 2.57 -13.55
C SER A 108 -1.30 2.61 -12.52
N PHE A 109 -1.02 1.51 -11.83
CA PHE A 109 0.09 1.39 -10.86
C PHE A 109 1.41 0.92 -11.47
N ILE A 110 1.41 0.49 -12.74
CA ILE A 110 2.64 0.06 -13.42
C ILE A 110 3.33 1.32 -13.95
N PRO A 111 4.59 1.60 -13.56
CA PRO A 111 5.34 2.75 -14.04
C PRO A 111 5.81 2.53 -15.49
N TRP A 112 4.93 2.78 -16.42
CA TRP A 112 5.15 2.50 -17.85
C TRP A 112 6.31 3.27 -18.45
N GLU A 113 6.54 4.50 -18.00
CA GLU A 113 7.67 5.32 -18.43
C GLU A 113 9.00 4.64 -18.09
N ASP A 114 9.14 4.08 -16.90
CA ASP A 114 10.34 3.34 -16.48
C ASP A 114 10.56 2.08 -17.33
N LEU A 115 9.49 1.57 -17.95
CA LEU A 115 9.53 0.43 -18.86
C LEU A 115 9.72 0.85 -20.34
N GLY A 116 9.84 2.15 -20.58
CA GLY A 116 10.05 2.71 -21.94
C GLY A 116 8.76 2.87 -22.76
N PHE A 117 7.60 2.93 -22.12
CA PHE A 117 6.32 3.19 -22.78
C PHE A 117 5.70 4.50 -22.30
N ASP A 118 5.81 5.55 -23.13
CA ASP A 118 5.35 6.91 -22.81
C ASP A 118 3.91 7.19 -23.31
N GLY A 119 3.21 6.17 -23.81
CA GLY A 119 1.90 6.35 -24.44
C GLY A 119 0.84 6.94 -23.51
N PHE A 120 0.89 6.67 -22.21
CA PHE A 120 -0.08 7.18 -21.25
C PHE A 120 0.20 8.62 -20.78
N VAL A 121 1.45 9.06 -20.84
CA VAL A 121 1.87 10.43 -20.49
C VAL A 121 1.94 11.34 -21.71
N ALA A 122 1.58 10.84 -22.89
CA ALA A 122 1.60 11.62 -24.12
C ALA A 122 0.76 12.89 -23.97
N GLY A 123 1.37 14.02 -24.31
CA GLY A 123 0.77 15.35 -24.16
C GLY A 123 1.01 16.02 -22.81
N GLN A 124 1.64 15.35 -21.85
CA GLN A 124 2.09 16.00 -20.62
C GLN A 124 3.27 16.92 -20.95
N SER A 125 3.20 18.16 -20.50
CA SER A 125 4.33 19.10 -20.57
C SER A 125 4.44 19.87 -19.27
N TYR A 126 5.66 20.21 -18.92
CA TYR A 126 6.01 20.98 -17.75
C TYR A 126 6.50 22.34 -18.26
N GLU A 127 5.85 23.40 -17.86
CA GLU A 127 6.25 24.77 -18.18
C GLU A 127 6.64 25.48 -16.87
N GLU A 128 7.87 25.92 -16.79
CA GLU A 128 8.36 26.63 -15.62
C GLU A 128 7.90 28.09 -15.71
N VAL A 129 6.88 28.43 -14.95
CA VAL A 129 6.37 29.81 -14.86
C VAL A 129 7.08 30.52 -13.71
N SER A 130 8.01 31.42 -14.04
CA SER A 130 8.68 32.25 -13.05
C SER A 130 7.83 33.46 -12.73
N THR A 131 7.25 33.50 -11.53
CA THR A 131 6.54 34.66 -11.02
C THR A 131 7.47 35.45 -10.10
N THR A 132 7.68 36.73 -10.41
CA THR A 132 8.45 37.62 -9.54
C THR A 132 7.52 38.20 -8.49
N MET A 133 7.68 37.79 -7.24
CA MET A 133 6.90 38.27 -6.11
C MET A 133 7.58 39.48 -5.48
N THR A 134 6.78 40.48 -5.07
CA THR A 134 7.26 41.62 -4.27
C THR A 134 7.52 41.17 -2.84
N GLY A 135 8.32 41.92 -2.08
CA GLY A 135 8.66 41.56 -0.71
C GLY A 135 7.45 41.35 0.21
N GLU A 136 6.33 42.04 -0.07
CA GLU A 136 5.09 41.92 0.70
C GLU A 136 4.34 40.61 0.32
N GLU A 137 4.35 40.20 -0.94
CA GLU A 137 3.76 38.94 -1.42
C GLU A 137 4.56 37.72 -0.92
N VAL A 138 5.90 37.83 -0.89
CA VAL A 138 6.77 36.78 -0.32
C VAL A 138 6.51 36.60 1.19
N ALA A 139 6.31 37.68 1.95
CA ALA A 139 6.00 37.59 3.36
C ALA A 139 4.67 36.88 3.61
N THR A 140 3.64 37.14 2.79
CA THR A 140 2.33 36.47 2.86
C THR A 140 2.43 35.00 2.50
N PHE A 141 3.18 34.67 1.45
CA PHE A 141 3.39 33.28 1.03
C PHE A 141 4.12 32.44 2.09
N ILE A 142 5.12 33.04 2.76
CA ILE A 142 5.85 32.36 3.85
C ILE A 142 4.94 32.17 5.08
N ASP A 143 4.05 33.11 5.36
CA ASP A 143 3.11 33.05 6.48
C ASP A 143 2.04 31.97 6.24
N ASP A 144 1.51 31.87 5.02
CA ASP A 144 0.57 30.83 4.61
C ASP A 144 1.22 29.43 4.59
N ALA A 145 2.49 29.32 4.21
CA ALA A 145 3.23 28.05 4.18
C ALA A 145 3.64 27.56 5.58
N ASN A 146 3.74 28.46 6.57
CA ASN A 146 4.16 28.17 7.94
C ASN A 146 3.02 28.13 8.96
N ASP A 147 1.85 27.68 8.64
CA ASP A 147 0.68 27.57 9.51
C ASP A 147 1.02 27.48 11.02
N GLY A 148 1.19 28.64 11.67
CA GLY A 148 1.23 28.76 13.13
C GLY A 148 2.58 28.90 13.83
N ALA A 149 3.68 29.23 13.17
CA ALA A 149 4.97 29.43 13.84
C ALA A 149 5.58 30.82 13.60
N THR A 150 5.45 31.67 14.60
CA THR A 150 6.32 32.81 14.92
C THR A 150 6.56 33.82 13.80
N THR A 151 5.88 34.95 13.93
CA THR A 151 6.15 36.22 13.21
C THR A 151 7.63 36.58 13.30
N THR A 152 8.39 36.23 12.26
CA THR A 152 9.73 36.78 12.09
C THR A 152 9.56 38.14 11.41
N THR A 153 9.70 39.20 12.18
CA THR A 153 9.76 40.56 11.64
C THR A 153 10.99 40.69 10.75
N ILE A 154 10.81 40.61 9.43
CA ILE A 154 11.88 40.85 8.47
C ILE A 154 12.14 42.34 8.45
N ALA A 155 13.27 42.77 9.05
CA ALA A 155 13.64 44.15 9.24
C ALA A 155 14.32 44.82 8.02
N GLU A 156 14.46 44.10 6.89
CA GLU A 156 15.04 44.64 5.66
C GLU A 156 14.12 44.37 4.45
N PRO A 157 14.09 45.32 3.47
CA PRO A 157 13.32 45.13 2.26
C PRO A 157 13.87 43.90 1.51
N VAL A 158 13.06 42.85 1.43
CA VAL A 158 13.38 41.64 0.65
C VAL A 158 13.40 42.04 -0.82
N GLU A 159 14.56 41.85 -1.49
CA GLU A 159 14.63 41.93 -2.94
C GLU A 159 13.64 40.96 -3.57
N ALA A 160 13.05 41.33 -4.71
CA ALA A 160 12.10 40.49 -5.43
C ALA A 160 12.64 39.06 -5.63
N VAL A 161 11.93 38.10 -5.07
CA VAL A 161 12.28 36.69 -5.20
C VAL A 161 11.52 36.10 -6.37
N SER A 162 12.20 35.46 -7.31
CA SER A 162 11.55 34.70 -8.36
C SER A 162 11.16 33.33 -7.81
N VAL A 163 9.86 33.09 -7.68
CA VAL A 163 9.31 31.78 -7.38
C VAL A 163 8.96 31.12 -8.71
N SER A 164 9.54 29.98 -8.99
CA SER A 164 9.18 29.17 -10.16
C SER A 164 8.07 28.20 -9.74
N GLU A 165 6.89 28.39 -10.34
CA GLU A 165 5.82 27.39 -10.29
C GLU A 165 5.88 26.55 -11.56
N GLU A 166 5.74 25.25 -11.40
CA GLU A 166 5.71 24.31 -12.50
C GLU A 166 4.24 24.12 -12.94
N GLU A 167 3.86 24.73 -14.07
CA GLU A 167 2.54 24.53 -14.64
C GLU A 167 2.54 23.24 -15.46
N VAL A 168 1.77 22.24 -15.01
CA VAL A 168 1.70 20.92 -15.65
C VAL A 168 0.51 20.87 -16.60
N THR A 169 0.77 20.77 -17.91
CA THR A 169 -0.28 20.41 -18.84
C THR A 169 -0.62 18.92 -18.69
N PRO A 170 -1.89 18.57 -18.39
CA PRO A 170 -2.24 17.18 -18.10
C PRO A 170 -2.16 16.31 -19.37
N ALA A 171 -1.63 15.10 -19.21
CA ALA A 171 -1.65 14.08 -20.25
C ALA A 171 -3.09 13.69 -20.63
N TRP A 172 -3.27 13.09 -21.80
CA TRP A 172 -4.60 12.63 -22.24
C TRP A 172 -5.24 11.62 -21.28
N SER A 173 -4.45 10.80 -20.58
CA SER A 173 -4.93 9.79 -19.64
C SER A 173 -5.25 10.35 -18.25
N SER A 174 -4.97 11.63 -17.99
CA SER A 174 -5.22 12.29 -16.70
C SER A 174 -6.70 12.65 -16.47
N PHE A 175 -7.55 12.50 -17.46
CA PHE A 175 -8.96 12.97 -17.41
C PHE A 175 -9.80 12.32 -16.30
N LEU A 176 -9.39 11.16 -15.76
CA LEU A 176 -10.14 10.44 -14.72
C LEU A 176 -9.81 10.96 -13.31
N THR A 177 -8.56 11.20 -13.01
CA THR A 177 -8.08 11.48 -11.66
C THR A 177 -7.17 12.71 -11.59
N GLY A 178 -6.87 13.34 -12.71
CA GLY A 178 -5.89 14.43 -12.80
C GLY A 178 -4.45 13.96 -13.01
N ILE A 179 -4.15 12.68 -12.73
CA ILE A 179 -2.82 12.07 -12.87
C ILE A 179 -2.86 11.02 -13.98
N PRO A 180 -1.82 10.90 -14.84
CA PRO A 180 -1.76 9.93 -15.93
C PRO A 180 -1.78 8.47 -15.43
N LEU A 181 -2.28 7.57 -16.28
CA LEU A 181 -2.14 6.14 -16.07
C LEU A 181 -0.66 5.76 -16.04
N GLY A 182 -0.26 4.98 -15.04
CA GLY A 182 1.13 4.62 -14.79
C GLY A 182 1.81 5.45 -13.69
N GLN A 183 1.18 6.53 -13.26
CA GLN A 183 1.66 7.40 -12.18
C GLN A 183 0.70 7.45 -10.98
N TRP A 184 -0.35 6.59 -10.98
CA TRP A 184 -1.33 6.58 -9.90
C TRP A 184 -0.73 6.09 -8.57
N TYR A 185 -1.22 6.71 -7.50
CA TYR A 185 -0.99 6.29 -6.13
C TYR A 185 -2.32 6.03 -5.40
N PHE A 186 -2.35 6.05 -4.07
CA PHE A 186 -3.55 5.69 -3.31
C PHE A 186 -4.71 6.67 -3.48
N ASP A 187 -4.43 7.94 -3.71
CA ASP A 187 -5.44 8.99 -3.84
C ASP A 187 -6.23 8.84 -5.15
N GLU A 188 -5.53 8.60 -6.26
CA GLU A 188 -6.13 8.34 -7.56
C GLU A 188 -6.92 7.03 -7.54
N ALA A 189 -6.37 5.99 -6.93
CA ALA A 189 -7.08 4.72 -6.77
C ALA A 189 -8.36 4.88 -5.96
N SER A 190 -8.33 5.66 -4.88
CA SER A 190 -9.51 5.92 -4.05
C SER A 190 -10.60 6.66 -4.85
N THR A 191 -10.22 7.68 -5.61
CA THR A 191 -11.10 8.42 -6.51
C THR A 191 -11.68 7.51 -7.58
N TRP A 192 -10.86 6.67 -8.19
CA TRP A 192 -11.27 5.69 -9.17
C TRP A 192 -12.29 4.68 -8.63
N PHE A 193 -12.03 4.08 -7.47
CA PHE A 193 -12.96 3.13 -6.85
C PHE A 193 -14.29 3.77 -6.47
N LEU A 194 -14.27 5.03 -5.99
CA LEU A 194 -15.50 5.76 -5.68
C LEU A 194 -16.34 6.00 -6.95
N LEU A 195 -15.70 6.46 -8.03
CA LEU A 195 -16.37 6.66 -9.31
C LEU A 195 -16.96 5.34 -9.85
N MET A 196 -16.18 4.28 -9.81
CA MET A 196 -16.63 2.97 -10.31
C MET A 196 -17.72 2.36 -9.45
N ALA A 197 -17.73 2.59 -8.13
CA ALA A 197 -18.82 2.18 -7.26
C ALA A 197 -20.15 2.84 -7.67
N LEU A 198 -20.14 4.14 -8.00
CA LEU A 198 -21.31 4.85 -8.51
C LEU A 198 -21.78 4.24 -9.85
N ILE A 199 -20.87 4.03 -10.80
CA ILE A 199 -21.17 3.45 -12.12
C ILE A 199 -21.76 2.04 -11.95
N ILE A 200 -21.16 1.20 -11.12
CA ILE A 200 -21.62 -0.15 -10.81
C ILE A 200 -23.01 -0.11 -10.17
N GLY A 201 -23.26 0.82 -9.24
CA GLY A 201 -24.56 1.03 -8.62
C GLY A 201 -25.66 1.35 -9.64
N VAL A 202 -25.38 2.24 -10.60
CA VAL A 202 -26.30 2.60 -11.68
C VAL A 202 -26.56 1.42 -12.63
N ILE A 203 -25.49 0.76 -13.12
CA ILE A 203 -25.60 -0.41 -14.02
C ILE A 203 -26.34 -1.55 -13.34
N GLY A 204 -26.05 -1.81 -12.06
CA GLY A 204 -26.72 -2.82 -11.24
C GLY A 204 -28.18 -2.51 -10.96
N GLY A 205 -28.62 -1.26 -11.19
CA GLY A 205 -29.96 -0.80 -10.89
C GLY A 205 -30.25 -0.77 -9.38
N VAL A 206 -29.22 -0.46 -8.60
CA VAL A 206 -29.33 -0.31 -7.14
C VAL A 206 -30.06 1.00 -6.84
N SER A 207 -31.09 0.95 -5.98
CA SER A 207 -31.78 2.18 -5.57
C SER A 207 -30.85 3.06 -4.72
N GLU A 208 -31.02 4.38 -4.82
CA GLU A 208 -30.24 5.37 -4.07
C GLU A 208 -30.16 5.03 -2.56
N SER A 209 -31.30 4.76 -1.94
CA SER A 209 -31.36 4.40 -0.51
C SER A 209 -30.55 3.14 -0.18
N ARG A 210 -30.53 2.14 -1.06
CA ARG A 210 -29.75 0.91 -0.87
C ARG A 210 -28.27 1.18 -1.09
N PHE A 211 -27.93 2.00 -2.08
CA PHE A 211 -26.55 2.39 -2.36
C PHE A 211 -25.95 3.16 -1.18
N VAL A 212 -26.66 4.18 -0.68
CA VAL A 212 -26.22 4.97 0.49
C VAL A 212 -26.05 4.10 1.73
N LYS A 213 -27.00 3.18 1.99
CA LYS A 213 -26.87 2.25 3.13
C LYS A 213 -25.66 1.34 2.99
N ALA A 214 -25.40 0.80 1.80
CA ALA A 214 -24.24 -0.05 1.55
C ALA A 214 -22.92 0.73 1.76
N PHE A 215 -22.87 1.98 1.29
CA PHE A 215 -21.72 2.85 1.48
C PHE A 215 -21.45 3.16 2.95
N ILE A 216 -22.49 3.54 3.70
CA ILE A 216 -22.40 3.84 5.13
C ILE A 216 -21.96 2.60 5.92
N ASN A 217 -22.51 1.43 5.61
CA ASN A 217 -22.13 0.19 6.27
C ASN A 217 -20.67 -0.16 5.99
N GLY A 218 -20.25 -0.06 4.73
CA GLY A 218 -18.85 -0.28 4.37
C GLY A 218 -17.88 0.69 5.07
N ALA A 219 -18.25 1.96 5.20
CA ALA A 219 -17.47 2.95 5.95
C ALA A 219 -17.41 2.61 7.45
N ALA A 220 -18.53 2.17 8.05
CA ALA A 220 -18.58 1.75 9.44
C ALA A 220 -17.71 0.51 9.70
N ASP A 221 -17.74 -0.47 8.82
CA ASP A 221 -16.90 -1.68 8.92
C ASP A 221 -15.40 -1.33 8.90
N MET A 222 -15.01 -0.28 8.14
CA MET A 222 -13.62 0.17 8.08
C MET A 222 -13.20 1.07 9.25
N MET A 223 -14.10 1.55 10.08
CA MET A 223 -13.77 2.51 11.15
C MET A 223 -12.80 1.93 12.18
N SER A 224 -12.96 0.68 12.58
CA SER A 224 -12.04 0.01 13.49
C SER A 224 -10.63 -0.10 12.92
N VAL A 225 -10.52 -0.39 11.62
CA VAL A 225 -9.25 -0.46 10.89
C VAL A 225 -8.55 0.89 10.89
N VAL A 226 -9.28 1.97 10.58
CA VAL A 226 -8.74 3.35 10.58
C VAL A 226 -8.21 3.73 11.96
N LEU A 227 -8.96 3.42 13.03
CA LEU A 227 -8.53 3.71 14.40
C LEU A 227 -7.26 2.94 14.79
N ILE A 228 -7.17 1.66 14.45
CA ILE A 228 -5.97 0.85 14.71
C ILE A 228 -4.77 1.42 13.96
N ILE A 229 -4.93 1.79 12.68
CA ILE A 229 -3.86 2.38 11.89
C ILE A 229 -3.44 3.73 12.47
N ALA A 230 -4.38 4.57 12.91
CA ALA A 230 -4.07 5.86 13.52
C ALA A 230 -3.26 5.71 14.81
N LEU A 231 -3.64 4.77 15.68
CA LEU A 231 -2.88 4.46 16.90
C LEU A 231 -1.47 3.94 16.59
N ALA A 232 -1.34 3.02 15.63
CA ALA A 232 -0.04 2.50 15.21
C ALA A 232 0.87 3.59 14.63
N ARG A 233 0.31 4.50 13.83
CA ARG A 233 1.03 5.68 13.31
C ARG A 233 1.50 6.60 14.43
N SER A 234 0.69 6.80 15.45
CA SER A 234 1.07 7.63 16.63
C SER A 234 2.28 7.04 17.34
N ILE A 235 2.36 5.73 17.51
CA ILE A 235 3.54 5.05 18.09
C ILE A 235 4.78 5.30 17.23
N THR A 236 4.66 5.15 15.91
CA THR A 236 5.78 5.39 14.97
C THR A 236 6.29 6.84 15.06
N VAL A 237 5.38 7.82 15.12
CA VAL A 237 5.74 9.24 15.27
C VAL A 237 6.46 9.48 16.60
N LEU A 238 6.00 8.88 17.70
CA LEU A 238 6.65 9.00 19.01
C LEU A 238 8.05 8.38 18.99
N MET A 239 8.24 7.22 18.35
CA MET A 239 9.54 6.57 18.21
C MET A 239 10.51 7.45 17.43
N ALA A 240 10.08 8.02 16.30
CA ALA A 240 10.88 8.91 15.50
C ALA A 240 11.24 10.21 16.26
N LYS A 241 10.27 10.81 16.95
CA LYS A 241 10.49 12.02 17.76
C LYS A 241 11.46 11.81 18.93
N THR A 242 11.46 10.62 19.51
CA THR A 242 12.36 10.25 20.63
C THR A 242 13.70 9.71 20.15
N GLY A 243 13.88 9.45 18.86
CA GLY A 243 15.08 8.79 18.30
C GLY A 243 15.20 7.32 18.69
N LEU A 244 14.16 6.72 19.25
CA LEU A 244 14.17 5.33 19.72
C LEU A 244 14.34 4.34 18.56
N ASP A 245 13.75 4.62 17.40
CA ASP A 245 13.90 3.87 16.16
C ASP A 245 15.36 3.81 15.71
N MET A 246 16.03 4.96 15.66
CA MET A 246 17.45 5.06 15.32
C MET A 246 18.35 4.37 16.37
N TRP A 247 18.00 4.50 17.66
CA TRP A 247 18.75 3.85 18.75
C TRP A 247 18.68 2.33 18.62
N ILE A 248 17.47 1.76 18.41
CA ILE A 248 17.27 0.31 18.23
C ILE A 248 18.06 -0.16 17.01
N LEU A 249 17.93 0.53 15.88
CA LEU A 249 18.55 0.16 14.63
C LEU A 249 20.08 0.21 14.70
N ASN A 250 20.66 1.26 15.28
CA ASN A 250 22.10 1.39 15.44
C ASN A 250 22.69 0.29 16.36
N ASN A 251 22.00 -0.04 17.47
CA ASN A 251 22.46 -1.11 18.34
C ASN A 251 22.36 -2.48 17.65
N ALA A 252 21.30 -2.73 16.89
CA ALA A 252 21.15 -3.95 16.11
C ALA A 252 22.21 -4.04 15.00
N ALA A 253 22.46 -2.96 14.27
CA ALA A 253 23.51 -2.90 13.24
C ALA A 253 24.92 -3.16 13.82
N ASN A 254 25.23 -2.56 14.98
CA ASN A 254 26.49 -2.82 15.68
C ASN A 254 26.62 -4.29 16.13
N ALA A 255 25.55 -4.91 16.58
CA ALA A 255 25.55 -6.33 16.93
C ALA A 255 25.74 -7.25 15.72
N LEU A 256 25.30 -6.82 14.54
CA LEU A 256 25.47 -7.56 13.28
C LEU A 256 26.83 -7.29 12.61
N ALA A 257 27.51 -6.21 12.99
CA ALA A 257 28.80 -5.85 12.41
C ALA A 257 29.87 -6.91 12.68
N GLY A 258 30.65 -7.25 11.66
CA GLY A 258 31.70 -8.26 11.75
C GLY A 258 31.22 -9.71 11.68
N MET A 259 29.94 -9.98 11.48
CA MET A 259 29.43 -11.33 11.26
C MET A 259 29.70 -11.80 9.82
N SER A 260 29.78 -13.11 9.61
CA SER A 260 29.84 -13.66 8.25
C SER A 260 28.53 -13.43 7.52
N ALA A 261 28.57 -13.28 6.18
CA ALA A 261 27.39 -13.06 5.35
C ALA A 261 26.29 -14.12 5.53
N ILE A 262 26.69 -15.38 5.79
CA ILE A 262 25.76 -16.50 6.04
C ILE A 262 24.94 -16.29 7.31
N ILE A 263 25.51 -15.70 8.35
CA ILE A 263 24.83 -15.43 9.63
C ILE A 263 24.10 -14.07 9.54
N PHE A 264 24.72 -13.10 8.88
CA PHE A 264 24.16 -11.76 8.72
C PHE A 264 22.77 -11.75 8.05
N ALA A 265 22.58 -12.51 6.96
CA ALA A 265 21.34 -12.50 6.21
C ALA A 265 20.12 -12.98 7.02
N PRO A 266 20.14 -14.16 7.69
CA PRO A 266 19.00 -14.60 8.49
C PRO A 266 18.75 -13.73 9.73
N LEU A 267 19.81 -13.19 10.36
CA LEU A 267 19.65 -12.30 11.49
C LEU A 267 19.08 -10.93 11.08
N SER A 268 19.49 -10.40 9.92
CA SER A 268 18.90 -9.20 9.35
C SER A 268 17.43 -9.41 9.00
N PHE A 269 17.06 -10.58 8.51
CA PHE A 269 15.66 -10.92 8.27
C PHE A 269 14.84 -10.92 9.58
N LEU A 270 15.35 -11.54 10.64
CA LEU A 270 14.72 -11.51 11.96
C LEU A 270 14.63 -10.10 12.53
N LEU A 271 15.68 -9.30 12.36
CA LEU A 271 15.67 -7.89 12.75
C LEU A 271 14.54 -7.13 12.03
N TYR A 272 14.40 -7.32 10.72
CA TYR A 272 13.32 -6.66 9.98
C TYR A 272 11.94 -7.15 10.35
N ILE A 273 11.77 -8.38 10.79
CA ILE A 273 10.52 -8.86 11.39
C ILE A 273 10.20 -8.03 12.64
N VAL A 274 11.16 -7.88 13.56
CA VAL A 274 10.97 -7.09 14.79
C VAL A 274 10.71 -5.62 14.48
N LEU A 275 11.53 -5.03 13.60
CA LEU A 275 11.35 -3.63 13.19
C LEU A 275 10.00 -3.37 12.53
N SER A 276 9.48 -4.32 11.76
CA SER A 276 8.16 -4.18 11.11
C SER A 276 6.99 -4.13 12.09
N PHE A 277 7.13 -4.70 13.27
CA PHE A 277 6.17 -4.51 14.35
C PHE A 277 6.26 -3.12 14.99
N LEU A 278 7.49 -2.62 15.15
CA LEU A 278 7.75 -1.34 15.80
C LEU A 278 7.49 -0.16 14.86
N ILE A 279 7.80 -0.34 13.57
CA ILE A 279 7.65 0.68 12.52
C ILE A 279 6.71 0.13 11.44
N PRO A 280 5.38 0.28 11.60
CA PRO A 280 4.40 -0.28 10.66
C PRO A 280 4.47 0.31 9.25
N SER A 281 5.09 1.50 9.10
CA SER A 281 5.28 2.14 7.80
C SER A 281 6.45 1.50 7.06
N SER A 282 6.15 0.73 6.03
CA SER A 282 7.18 0.10 5.17
C SER A 282 8.14 1.13 4.54
N SER A 283 7.60 2.25 4.06
CA SER A 283 8.42 3.33 3.48
C SER A 283 9.26 4.01 4.55
N GLY A 284 8.66 4.37 5.68
CA GLY A 284 9.38 4.98 6.81
C GLY A 284 10.50 4.08 7.33
N MET A 285 10.24 2.77 7.46
CA MET A 285 11.27 1.81 7.86
C MET A 285 12.40 1.73 6.82
N ALA A 286 12.10 1.74 5.52
CA ALA A 286 13.11 1.75 4.46
C ALA A 286 14.00 3.00 4.55
N THR A 287 13.39 4.19 4.68
CA THR A 287 14.11 5.47 4.78
C THR A 287 15.09 5.49 5.95
N VAL A 288 14.68 4.97 7.10
CA VAL A 288 15.51 4.98 8.33
C VAL A 288 16.55 3.87 8.29
N SER A 289 16.21 2.67 7.81
CA SER A 289 17.07 1.49 7.95
C SER A 289 18.07 1.29 6.81
N MET A 290 17.70 1.64 5.57
CA MET A 290 18.57 1.37 4.42
C MET A 290 19.90 2.15 4.44
N PRO A 291 19.95 3.43 4.85
CA PRO A 291 21.22 4.15 4.98
C PRO A 291 22.21 3.52 5.97
N ILE A 292 21.75 2.66 6.87
CA ILE A 292 22.57 1.96 7.86
C ILE A 292 22.85 0.52 7.42
N MET A 293 21.81 -0.21 7.08
CA MET A 293 21.93 -1.65 6.78
C MET A 293 22.52 -1.92 5.41
N GLY A 294 22.35 -1.01 4.44
CA GLY A 294 22.93 -1.13 3.11
C GLY A 294 24.45 -1.05 3.11
N PRO A 295 25.07 0.01 3.66
CA PRO A 295 26.54 0.09 3.83
C PRO A 295 27.11 -1.07 4.67
N LEU A 296 26.39 -1.48 5.74
CA LEU A 296 26.79 -2.61 6.55
C LEU A 296 26.84 -3.90 5.72
N ALA A 297 25.77 -4.19 4.96
CA ALA A 297 25.72 -5.34 4.07
C ALA A 297 26.89 -5.31 3.06
N ASN A 298 27.12 -4.16 2.42
CA ASN A 298 28.20 -3.99 1.45
C ASN A 298 29.59 -4.20 2.08
N SER A 299 29.80 -3.73 3.30
CA SER A 299 31.07 -3.91 4.03
C SER A 299 31.36 -5.38 4.38
N LEU A 300 30.29 -6.18 4.51
CA LEU A 300 30.40 -7.62 4.76
C LEU A 300 30.45 -8.45 3.47
N GLY A 301 30.55 -7.80 2.31
CA GLY A 301 30.55 -8.45 1.00
C GLY A 301 29.19 -9.01 0.58
N PHE A 302 28.11 -8.48 1.18
CA PHE A 302 26.75 -8.85 0.90
C PHE A 302 26.09 -7.82 -0.02
N SER A 303 25.41 -8.27 -1.08
CA SER A 303 24.83 -7.34 -2.06
C SER A 303 23.72 -6.47 -1.43
N PRO A 304 23.78 -5.13 -1.62
CA PRO A 304 22.72 -4.22 -1.21
C PRO A 304 21.34 -4.58 -1.80
N ASP A 305 21.30 -5.12 -3.02
CA ASP A 305 20.08 -5.57 -3.68
C ASP A 305 19.37 -6.68 -2.88
N VAL A 306 20.16 -7.65 -2.40
CA VAL A 306 19.67 -8.74 -1.55
C VAL A 306 19.21 -8.19 -0.20
N MET A 307 19.88 -7.15 0.32
CA MET A 307 19.45 -6.49 1.57
C MET A 307 18.06 -5.86 1.44
N ILE A 308 17.78 -5.20 0.31
CA ILE A 308 16.43 -4.69 -0.01
C ILE A 308 15.41 -5.82 -0.02
N MET A 309 15.78 -6.98 -0.56
CA MET A 309 14.85 -8.13 -0.60
C MET A 309 14.64 -8.75 0.79
N ILE A 310 15.65 -8.79 1.64
CA ILE A 310 15.50 -9.23 3.05
C ILE A 310 14.54 -8.30 3.80
N PHE A 311 14.72 -6.98 3.64
CA PHE A 311 13.80 -5.98 4.17
C PHE A 311 12.38 -6.22 3.68
N SER A 312 12.19 -6.34 2.37
CA SER A 312 10.88 -6.53 1.75
C SER A 312 10.20 -7.81 2.21
N ALA A 313 10.95 -8.92 2.31
CA ALA A 313 10.45 -10.19 2.78
C ALA A 313 10.05 -10.16 4.27
N GLY A 314 10.88 -9.56 5.13
CA GLY A 314 10.59 -9.41 6.56
C GLY A 314 9.37 -8.55 6.81
N ASN A 315 9.28 -7.42 6.14
CA ASN A 315 8.11 -6.53 6.21
C ASN A 315 6.85 -7.21 5.65
N GLY A 316 6.95 -7.86 4.50
CA GLY A 316 5.85 -8.58 3.88
C GLY A 316 5.30 -9.70 4.78
N LEU A 317 6.19 -10.46 5.43
CA LEU A 317 5.78 -11.51 6.37
C LEU A 317 4.97 -10.95 7.54
N VAL A 318 5.43 -9.87 8.17
CA VAL A 318 4.73 -9.25 9.29
C VAL A 318 3.39 -8.68 8.84
N ASN A 319 3.32 -8.05 7.69
CA ASN A 319 2.10 -7.49 7.13
C ASN A 319 1.00 -8.55 6.85
N LEU A 320 1.32 -9.84 6.84
CA LEU A 320 0.32 -10.92 6.69
C LEU A 320 -0.52 -11.16 7.96
N PHE A 321 -0.06 -10.73 9.13
CA PHE A 321 -0.76 -11.03 10.39
C PHE A 321 -0.77 -9.88 11.40
N THR A 322 -0.10 -8.76 11.10
CA THR A 322 -0.12 -7.61 12.01
C THR A 322 -1.43 -6.83 11.88
N PRO A 323 -2.05 -6.42 13.01
CA PRO A 323 -3.25 -5.59 12.98
C PRO A 323 -3.01 -4.18 12.42
N THR A 324 -1.76 -3.78 12.22
CA THR A 324 -1.39 -2.49 11.62
C THR A 324 -1.37 -2.54 10.09
N SER A 325 -1.54 -3.71 9.48
CA SER A 325 -1.66 -3.89 8.02
C SER A 325 -3.08 -3.57 7.57
N GLY A 326 -3.26 -2.42 6.93
CA GLY A 326 -4.57 -2.00 6.40
C GLY A 326 -5.17 -3.00 5.40
N ALA A 327 -4.34 -3.66 4.59
CA ALA A 327 -4.81 -4.66 3.63
C ALA A 327 -5.40 -5.91 4.32
N ILE A 328 -4.74 -6.41 5.37
CA ILE A 328 -5.22 -7.59 6.10
C ILE A 328 -6.45 -7.22 6.94
N MET A 329 -6.37 -6.13 7.71
CA MET A 329 -7.51 -5.70 8.53
C MET A 329 -8.73 -5.34 7.68
N GLY A 330 -8.54 -4.68 6.54
CA GLY A 330 -9.62 -4.42 5.59
C GLY A 330 -10.21 -5.70 5.00
N GLY A 331 -9.37 -6.69 4.66
CA GLY A 331 -9.81 -8.00 4.20
C GLY A 331 -10.60 -8.76 5.25
N LEU A 332 -10.14 -8.77 6.51
CA LEU A 332 -10.84 -9.40 7.63
C LEU A 332 -12.19 -8.71 7.91
N ALA A 333 -12.22 -7.37 7.92
CA ALA A 333 -13.47 -6.64 8.10
C ALA A 333 -14.49 -6.94 6.99
N LEU A 334 -14.04 -7.04 5.73
CA LEU A 334 -14.90 -7.44 4.61
C LEU A 334 -15.36 -8.89 4.73
N ALA A 335 -14.51 -9.78 5.23
CA ALA A 335 -14.86 -11.19 5.50
C ALA A 335 -15.70 -11.35 6.77
N LYS A 336 -15.86 -10.26 7.56
CA LYS A 336 -16.57 -10.25 8.85
C LYS A 336 -16.01 -11.26 9.87
N VAL A 337 -14.67 -11.31 9.94
CA VAL A 337 -13.91 -12.20 10.83
C VAL A 337 -13.07 -11.36 11.80
#